data_174064595ffc3443d5809ec92052a8ad
#
_entry.id   174064595ffc3443d5809ec92052a8ad
#
_cell.length_a   1.000
_cell.length_b   1.000
_cell.length_c   1.000
_cell.angle_alpha   90.00
_cell.angle_beta   90.00
_cell.angle_gamma   90.00
#
_symmetry.space_group_name_H-M   'P 1'
#
loop_
_entity.id
_entity.type
_entity.pdbx_description
1 polymer ?
#
loop_
_entity_poly.entity_id
_entity_poly.type
_entity_poly.pdbx_seq_one_letter_code
_entity_poly.pdbx_strand_id
1 'polypeptide(L)'
;MNRNQDIERMKYVLVVFSACLLCACGKNKNGNQRLHDGVDTAYVSSVWVSDQGDGTYINPILDADYSDPDVCQNGGDYYMTASSFTSVPGLPILHSTDLVNWKLIGHGVQELLPKDHYAVPRHGCGVWAPNIKYHNSVYYIYWGDPDFGIFRVTATDPAGPWTSPELVKAGKGLIDPSILWDDDGKVYMSHAFAGSRSGINSIAVIQEMDATAAYPIGPEVLIVDGNVEGNHTLEGTKLYKRDGFYYVFAPAGGVEYGWQIVARSKHIYGPYAVKTVLAQGETDINGPHQGAWVETLAGQSWFLHFQDKEYLGRVLHLNPVEWIDGWPVMGIDSDGDGCGWPVRQHKKPDVGAVYSIETPVESDGFDSPELGLQWSWNANPRVGWAFPSSNGYLRLYAEYWSPNHVNLWDVPNLLLQKIPTDSFTATTAVKLRSREGEDRVGLVVFGNDYAALSLKFKAGLFWLEHVSCQQAMEGTQEVIHASLPLQPDARFEIPSLAFEKEVYLRVVFMAGGLCQFSYSLDNVVFSPIGKVCRVSKGRWVGAKMGLYCIAPPKSISGKEKGWADVDWFVVD
;
A
#
# COMPACT_ATOMS: atom_id res chain seq x y z
N MET A 1 -48.92 6.95 9.94
CA MET A 1 -48.16 8.22 10.04
C MET A 1 -46.70 7.82 9.98
N ASN A 2 -45.90 7.98 9.00
CA ASN A 2 -45.80 8.84 7.83
C ASN A 2 -45.15 8.06 6.68
N ARG A 3 -45.87 7.68 5.63
CA ARG A 3 -45.35 7.10 4.38
C ARG A 3 -45.05 8.15 3.30
N ASN A 4 -45.22 9.44 3.59
CA ASN A 4 -45.10 10.51 2.60
C ASN A 4 -43.81 11.34 2.67
N GLN A 5 -42.89 11.06 3.61
CA GLN A 5 -41.63 11.81 3.67
C GLN A 5 -40.47 11.15 2.89
N ASP A 6 -40.57 9.86 2.61
CA ASP A 6 -39.51 9.13 1.89
C ASP A 6 -39.59 9.29 0.35
N ILE A 7 -40.76 9.68 -0.17
CA ILE A 7 -40.96 9.85 -1.63
C ILE A 7 -40.43 11.22 -2.12
N GLU A 8 -40.37 12.22 -1.25
CA GLU A 8 -39.81 13.53 -1.64
C GLU A 8 -38.27 13.55 -1.61
N ARG A 9 -37.62 12.78 -0.74
CA ARG A 9 -36.16 12.65 -0.74
C ARG A 9 -35.61 11.90 -1.98
N MET A 10 -36.37 10.99 -2.53
CA MET A 10 -36.01 10.29 -3.76
C MET A 10 -36.13 11.14 -5.04
N LYS A 11 -36.93 12.21 -5.02
CA LYS A 11 -37.07 13.11 -6.17
C LYS A 11 -35.93 14.13 -6.29
N TYR A 12 -35.27 14.48 -5.18
CA TYR A 12 -34.12 15.41 -5.21
C TYR A 12 -32.80 14.75 -5.64
N VAL A 13 -32.65 13.44 -5.45
CA VAL A 13 -31.46 12.71 -5.90
C VAL A 13 -31.46 12.49 -7.42
N LEU A 14 -32.62 12.40 -8.07
CA LEU A 14 -32.70 12.22 -9.54
C LEU A 14 -32.52 13.50 -10.35
N VAL A 15 -32.63 14.69 -9.75
CA VAL A 15 -32.52 15.98 -10.47
C VAL A 15 -31.07 16.48 -10.48
N VAL A 16 -30.22 16.07 -9.54
CA VAL A 16 -28.80 16.47 -9.52
C VAL A 16 -27.96 15.66 -10.52
N PHE A 17 -28.38 14.44 -10.90
CA PHE A 17 -27.67 13.62 -11.88
C PHE A 17 -27.88 14.04 -13.36
N SER A 18 -28.86 14.93 -13.65
CA SER A 18 -29.16 15.35 -15.02
C SER A 18 -28.50 16.69 -15.42
N ALA A 19 -27.84 17.37 -14.48
CA ALA A 19 -27.23 18.68 -14.74
C ALA A 19 -25.71 18.66 -14.97
N CYS A 20 -25.03 17.55 -14.72
CA CYS A 20 -23.57 17.42 -14.97
C CYS A 20 -23.22 16.77 -16.33
N LEU A 21 -24.19 16.49 -17.19
CA LEU A 21 -23.97 15.83 -18.50
C LEU A 21 -23.88 16.80 -19.69
N LEU A 22 -23.79 18.11 -19.48
CA LEU A 22 -23.81 19.09 -20.60
C LEU A 22 -22.66 20.11 -20.60
N CYS A 23 -21.49 19.79 -20.05
CA CYS A 23 -20.31 20.62 -20.21
C CYS A 23 -19.03 19.81 -20.39
N ALA A 24 -18.92 19.03 -21.47
CA ALA A 24 -17.62 18.60 -22.01
C ALA A 24 -17.79 18.15 -23.47
N CYS A 25 -18.23 19.06 -24.34
CA CYS A 25 -18.03 18.97 -25.79
C CYS A 25 -16.99 19.99 -26.21
N GLY A 26 -15.74 19.75 -25.87
CA GLY A 26 -14.56 20.39 -26.44
C GLY A 26 -13.73 19.29 -27.09
N LYS A 27 -13.70 19.26 -28.43
CA LYS A 27 -12.82 18.41 -29.19
C LYS A 27 -11.37 18.67 -28.79
N ASN A 28 -10.76 17.79 -28.01
CA ASN A 28 -9.31 17.64 -27.95
C ASN A 28 -8.94 16.23 -28.42
N LYS A 29 -8.59 16.16 -29.70
CA LYS A 29 -7.76 15.09 -30.25
C LYS A 29 -6.33 15.38 -29.76
N ASN A 30 -5.95 14.96 -28.59
CA ASN A 30 -4.58 14.79 -28.09
C ASN A 30 -4.66 14.36 -26.63
N GLY A 31 -5.18 13.16 -26.37
CA GLY A 31 -5.06 12.48 -25.08
C GLY A 31 -3.74 11.72 -24.90
N ASN A 32 -2.74 12.04 -25.69
CA ASN A 32 -1.35 11.59 -25.52
C ASN A 32 -0.48 12.81 -25.28
N GLN A 33 -0.54 13.41 -24.10
CA GLN A 33 0.63 14.13 -23.62
C GLN A 33 1.67 13.06 -23.26
N ARG A 34 2.66 12.90 -24.16
CA ARG A 34 3.88 12.15 -23.90
C ARG A 34 4.53 12.75 -22.64
N LEU A 35 4.59 11.97 -21.57
CA LEU A 35 5.28 12.30 -20.32
C LEU A 35 6.81 12.31 -20.50
N HIS A 36 7.33 12.80 -21.64
CA HIS A 36 8.76 12.94 -21.90
C HIS A 36 9.05 14.16 -22.77
N ASP A 37 9.03 15.33 -22.14
CA ASP A 37 9.95 16.41 -22.48
C ASP A 37 10.64 16.79 -21.18
N GLY A 38 11.92 16.46 -21.04
CA GLY A 38 12.92 16.62 -19.99
C GLY A 38 12.84 17.78 -19.00
N VAL A 39 11.66 18.11 -18.50
CA VAL A 39 11.42 18.91 -17.31
C VAL A 39 10.79 17.95 -16.31
N ASP A 40 11.45 17.72 -15.20
CA ASP A 40 10.97 16.98 -14.04
C ASP A 40 9.77 17.75 -13.44
N THR A 41 8.61 17.65 -14.10
CA THR A 41 7.37 18.22 -13.58
C THR A 41 6.84 17.26 -12.53
N ALA A 42 6.73 17.72 -11.28
CA ALA A 42 6.15 16.98 -10.17
C ALA A 42 4.79 16.39 -10.58
N TYR A 43 4.61 15.09 -10.36
CA TYR A 43 3.31 14.45 -10.54
C TYR A 43 2.37 14.87 -9.40
N VAL A 44 1.15 15.23 -9.75
CA VAL A 44 0.09 15.56 -8.79
C VAL A 44 -1.13 14.71 -9.14
N SER A 45 -1.60 13.94 -8.17
CA SER A 45 -2.81 13.11 -8.29
C SER A 45 -4.04 13.94 -8.62
N SER A 46 -4.91 13.41 -9.49
CA SER A 46 -6.23 13.98 -9.78
C SER A 46 -7.30 13.54 -8.77
N VAL A 47 -7.00 12.54 -7.92
CA VAL A 47 -7.99 11.90 -7.04
C VAL A 47 -7.79 12.17 -5.56
N TRP A 48 -6.54 12.37 -5.11
CA TRP A 48 -6.24 12.73 -3.72
C TRP A 48 -5.03 13.63 -3.59
N VAL A 49 -5.20 14.80 -2.96
CA VAL A 49 -4.14 15.75 -2.62
C VAL A 49 -4.38 16.26 -1.20
N SER A 50 -3.42 16.03 -0.30
CA SER A 50 -3.49 16.47 1.09
C SER A 50 -3.16 17.95 1.25
N ASP A 51 -2.17 18.47 0.52
CA ASP A 51 -1.75 19.88 0.56
C ASP A 51 -2.83 20.78 -0.06
N GLN A 52 -3.33 21.74 0.71
CA GLN A 52 -4.42 22.62 0.28
C GLN A 52 -3.93 23.84 -0.51
N GLY A 53 -2.61 24.03 -0.69
CA GLY A 53 -2.02 25.16 -1.41
C GLY A 53 -2.07 26.50 -0.66
N ASP A 54 -2.64 26.54 0.54
CA ASP A 54 -2.80 27.74 1.39
C ASP A 54 -1.91 27.72 2.64
N GLY A 55 -0.98 26.75 2.72
CA GLY A 55 -0.12 26.52 3.88
C GLY A 55 -0.73 25.58 4.92
N THR A 56 -1.85 24.94 4.60
CA THR A 56 -2.47 23.88 5.40
C THR A 56 -2.47 22.55 4.67
N TYR A 57 -2.68 21.46 5.41
CA TYR A 57 -2.90 20.12 4.88
C TYR A 57 -4.10 19.48 5.56
N ILE A 58 -4.68 18.48 4.89
CA ILE A 58 -5.73 17.62 5.45
C ILE A 58 -5.21 16.19 5.61
N ASN A 59 -5.60 15.52 6.68
CA ASN A 59 -5.35 14.10 6.90
C ASN A 59 -6.46 13.23 6.29
N PRO A 60 -6.11 12.05 5.77
CA PRO A 60 -4.76 11.46 5.72
C PRO A 60 -3.85 12.19 4.72
N ILE A 61 -2.54 12.28 5.00
CA ILE A 61 -1.58 12.85 4.04
C ILE A 61 -1.38 11.95 2.83
N LEU A 62 -1.58 10.63 2.98
CA LEU A 62 -1.71 9.66 1.89
C LEU A 62 -2.95 8.80 2.19
N ASP A 63 -4.00 8.91 1.35
CA ASP A 63 -5.26 8.14 1.51
C ASP A 63 -5.14 6.74 0.87
N ALA A 64 -3.98 6.14 1.01
CA ALA A 64 -3.60 4.83 0.49
C ALA A 64 -2.89 4.00 1.57
N ASP A 65 -2.83 2.68 1.37
CA ASP A 65 -2.28 1.71 2.32
C ASP A 65 -0.75 1.83 2.48
N TYR A 66 -0.29 2.71 3.36
CA TYR A 66 1.10 2.81 3.81
C TYR A 66 1.22 2.45 5.30
N SER A 67 1.04 1.17 5.57
CA SER A 67 0.99 0.56 6.89
C SER A 67 2.32 0.69 7.64
N ASP A 68 2.25 0.90 8.95
CA ASP A 68 3.39 0.86 9.86
C ASP A 68 4.55 1.78 9.43
N PRO A 69 4.29 3.08 9.16
CA PRO A 69 5.28 3.97 8.59
C PRO A 69 6.45 4.21 9.53
N ASP A 70 7.65 4.32 8.95
CA ASP A 70 8.81 4.86 9.64
C ASP A 70 9.51 5.88 8.76
N VAL A 71 10.08 6.90 9.38
CA VAL A 71 10.69 8.04 8.69
C VAL A 71 12.06 8.36 9.27
N CYS A 72 13.02 8.71 8.41
CA CYS A 72 14.28 9.32 8.80
C CYS A 72 14.50 10.64 8.08
N GLN A 73 15.30 11.50 8.68
CA GLN A 73 15.71 12.79 8.13
C GLN A 73 17.18 12.74 7.71
N ASN A 74 17.48 13.37 6.58
CA ASN A 74 18.84 13.65 6.14
C ASN A 74 18.91 15.08 5.56
N GLY A 75 19.40 16.03 6.33
CA GLY A 75 19.33 17.44 5.97
C GLY A 75 17.88 17.95 5.90
N GLY A 76 17.50 18.54 4.78
CA GLY A 76 16.12 19.00 4.52
C GLY A 76 15.21 17.94 3.91
N ASP A 77 15.70 16.72 3.72
CA ASP A 77 14.97 15.64 3.08
C ASP A 77 14.46 14.62 4.10
N TYR A 78 13.27 14.11 3.87
CA TYR A 78 12.62 13.07 4.67
C TYR A 78 12.40 11.84 3.81
N TYR A 79 12.75 10.68 4.37
CA TYR A 79 12.58 9.38 3.69
C TYR A 79 11.74 8.46 4.55
N MET A 80 10.65 7.97 3.97
CA MET A 80 9.70 7.09 4.64
C MET A 80 9.69 5.72 3.97
N THR A 81 9.49 4.68 4.77
CA THR A 81 9.16 3.34 4.31
C THR A 81 7.95 2.80 5.07
N ALA A 82 7.33 1.74 4.56
CA ALA A 82 6.14 1.13 5.11
C ALA A 82 6.14 -0.38 4.94
N SER A 83 5.31 -1.08 5.69
CA SER A 83 5.06 -2.51 5.51
C SER A 83 4.59 -2.79 4.08
N SER A 84 5.11 -3.85 3.49
CA SER A 84 4.70 -4.30 2.14
C SER A 84 4.21 -5.75 2.13
N PHE A 85 4.34 -6.44 3.25
CA PHE A 85 3.96 -7.86 3.38
C PHE A 85 4.57 -8.71 2.25
N THR A 86 3.76 -9.36 1.44
CA THR A 86 4.23 -10.19 0.31
C THR A 86 4.26 -9.47 -1.03
N SER A 87 4.02 -8.16 -1.06
CA SER A 87 4.16 -7.37 -2.29
C SER A 87 5.62 -7.27 -2.71
N VAL A 88 5.91 -7.53 -3.98
CA VAL A 88 7.27 -7.48 -4.55
C VAL A 88 7.26 -6.64 -5.83
N PRO A 89 8.09 -5.57 -5.94
CA PRO A 89 9.04 -5.07 -4.95
C PRO A 89 8.38 -4.69 -3.63
N GLY A 90 9.15 -4.81 -2.53
CA GLY A 90 8.71 -4.49 -1.18
C GLY A 90 9.51 -3.35 -0.55
N LEU A 91 9.12 -2.89 0.65
CA LEU A 91 9.68 -1.72 1.31
C LEU A 91 9.63 -0.47 0.40
N PRO A 92 8.45 0.09 0.12
CA PRO A 92 8.35 1.32 -0.68
C PRO A 92 9.15 2.43 0.00
N ILE A 93 9.94 3.16 -0.76
CA ILE A 93 10.71 4.31 -0.28
C ILE A 93 10.10 5.57 -0.84
N LEU A 94 9.57 6.40 0.05
CA LEU A 94 9.00 7.69 -0.31
C LEU A 94 9.93 8.82 0.15
N HIS A 95 9.97 9.88 -0.62
CA HIS A 95 10.73 11.10 -0.34
C HIS A 95 9.78 12.28 -0.18
N SER A 96 10.08 13.15 0.77
CA SER A 96 9.41 14.42 0.99
C SER A 96 10.41 15.48 1.44
N THR A 97 10.10 16.74 1.16
CA THR A 97 10.83 17.91 1.69
C THR A 97 10.03 18.67 2.74
N ASP A 98 8.77 18.29 2.98
CA ASP A 98 7.85 19.03 3.88
C ASP A 98 6.95 18.14 4.74
N LEU A 99 7.12 16.80 4.70
CA LEU A 99 6.34 15.79 5.42
C LEU A 99 4.87 15.66 4.96
N VAL A 100 4.41 16.47 4.02
CA VAL A 100 3.03 16.48 3.50
C VAL A 100 2.99 15.95 2.07
N ASN A 101 3.89 16.44 1.23
CA ASN A 101 4.01 16.06 -0.17
C ASN A 101 5.04 14.93 -0.32
N TRP A 102 4.59 13.78 -0.77
CA TRP A 102 5.42 12.57 -0.86
C TRP A 102 5.43 12.02 -2.27
N LYS A 103 6.60 11.59 -2.75
CA LYS A 103 6.75 10.82 -3.98
C LYS A 103 7.43 9.48 -3.72
N LEU A 104 7.01 8.44 -4.42
CA LEU A 104 7.65 7.14 -4.41
C LEU A 104 8.92 7.20 -5.26
N ILE A 105 10.08 6.88 -4.69
CA ILE A 105 11.39 6.98 -5.36
C ILE A 105 12.09 5.64 -5.57
N GLY A 106 11.61 4.56 -4.95
CA GLY A 106 12.22 3.24 -5.06
C GLY A 106 11.62 2.22 -4.11
N HIS A 107 12.30 1.08 -4.01
CA HIS A 107 11.95 -0.02 -3.13
C HIS A 107 13.21 -0.64 -2.51
N GLY A 108 13.15 -0.93 -1.21
CA GLY A 108 14.26 -1.53 -0.47
C GLY A 108 14.49 -3.01 -0.77
N VAL A 109 13.48 -3.73 -1.25
CA VAL A 109 13.54 -5.17 -1.48
C VAL A 109 12.96 -5.52 -2.85
N GLN A 110 13.78 -6.18 -3.68
CA GLN A 110 13.37 -6.66 -5.01
C GLN A 110 12.92 -8.12 -5.00
N GLU A 111 13.21 -8.87 -3.95
CA GLU A 111 12.87 -10.27 -3.78
C GLU A 111 12.82 -10.63 -2.29
N LEU A 112 11.77 -11.33 -1.86
CA LEU A 112 11.61 -11.82 -0.48
C LEU A 112 12.38 -13.13 -0.27
N LEU A 113 12.90 -13.31 0.95
CA LEU A 113 13.63 -14.51 1.36
C LEU A 113 12.85 -15.30 2.43
N PRO A 114 12.87 -16.65 2.39
CA PRO A 114 13.50 -17.51 1.38
C PRO A 114 12.76 -17.47 0.03
N LYS A 115 13.51 -17.48 -1.08
CA LYS A 115 12.97 -17.33 -2.44
C LYS A 115 11.85 -18.29 -2.77
N ASP A 116 12.06 -19.59 -2.51
CA ASP A 116 11.09 -20.63 -2.82
C ASP A 116 9.83 -20.53 -1.97
N HIS A 117 9.93 -20.03 -0.73
CA HIS A 117 8.79 -19.81 0.15
C HIS A 117 7.86 -18.75 -0.41
N TYR A 118 8.43 -17.65 -0.92
CA TYR A 118 7.71 -16.52 -1.48
C TYR A 118 7.52 -16.59 -3.00
N ALA A 119 7.81 -17.72 -3.64
CA ALA A 119 7.48 -17.97 -5.05
C ALA A 119 5.96 -18.12 -5.31
N VAL A 120 5.18 -18.23 -4.24
CA VAL A 120 3.71 -18.29 -4.24
C VAL A 120 3.18 -17.26 -3.22
N PRO A 121 1.93 -16.79 -3.35
CA PRO A 121 1.33 -15.87 -2.39
C PRO A 121 1.35 -16.42 -0.97
N ARG A 122 1.78 -15.58 -0.02
CA ARG A 122 1.83 -15.85 1.43
C ARG A 122 1.18 -14.71 2.19
N HIS A 123 -0.10 -14.46 1.88
CA HIS A 123 -0.83 -13.32 2.40
C HIS A 123 -0.66 -13.13 3.91
N GLY A 124 -0.29 -11.91 4.32
CA GLY A 124 -0.03 -11.56 5.70
C GLY A 124 1.31 -12.01 6.26
N CYS A 125 2.23 -12.53 5.44
CA CYS A 125 3.63 -12.82 5.79
C CYS A 125 4.59 -11.79 5.16
N GLY A 126 5.89 -11.96 5.26
CA GLY A 126 6.91 -11.14 4.61
C GLY A 126 7.30 -9.90 5.39
N VAL A 127 7.25 -8.73 4.79
CA VAL A 127 7.76 -7.48 5.35
C VAL A 127 6.75 -6.82 6.28
N TRP A 128 7.02 -6.86 7.60
CA TRP A 128 6.25 -6.20 8.65
C TRP A 128 7.04 -5.05 9.27
N ALA A 129 6.35 -3.94 9.54
CA ALA A 129 6.76 -2.80 10.36
C ALA A 129 8.26 -2.45 10.29
N PRO A 130 8.70 -1.84 9.20
CA PRO A 130 10.09 -1.50 9.02
C PRO A 130 10.54 -0.34 9.91
N ASN A 131 11.87 -0.23 10.09
CA ASN A 131 12.54 0.92 10.69
C ASN A 131 13.60 1.42 9.72
N ILE A 132 13.47 2.66 9.27
CA ILE A 132 14.47 3.32 8.42
C ILE A 132 15.32 4.29 9.26
N LYS A 133 16.64 4.23 9.07
CA LYS A 133 17.60 5.12 9.74
C LYS A 133 18.65 5.58 8.77
N TYR A 134 19.13 6.81 8.97
CA TYR A 134 20.32 7.35 8.31
C TYR A 134 21.43 7.51 9.34
N HIS A 135 22.56 6.85 9.12
CA HIS A 135 23.71 6.90 10.00
C HIS A 135 25.01 6.79 9.21
N ASN A 136 25.96 7.71 9.44
CA ASN A 136 27.30 7.72 8.80
C ASN A 136 27.22 7.58 7.26
N SER A 137 26.36 8.39 6.62
CA SER A 137 26.18 8.41 5.14
C SER A 137 25.60 7.12 4.55
N VAL A 138 24.98 6.29 5.36
CA VAL A 138 24.30 5.05 4.93
C VAL A 138 22.87 5.05 5.45
N TYR A 139 21.95 4.65 4.60
CA TYR A 139 20.58 4.33 4.97
C TYR A 139 20.49 2.85 5.35
N TYR A 140 19.78 2.57 6.42
CA TYR A 140 19.51 1.23 6.93
C TYR A 140 18.01 1.03 7.03
N ILE A 141 17.49 -0.11 6.56
CA ILE A 141 16.12 -0.52 6.83
C ILE A 141 16.15 -1.89 7.49
N TYR A 142 15.50 -1.99 8.65
CA TYR A 142 15.26 -3.24 9.36
C TYR A 142 13.78 -3.55 9.31
N TRP A 143 13.40 -4.81 9.23
CA TRP A 143 12.00 -5.24 9.32
C TRP A 143 11.88 -6.61 9.96
N GLY A 144 10.71 -6.90 10.52
CA GLY A 144 10.34 -8.25 10.95
C GLY A 144 9.71 -9.04 9.83
N ASP A 145 10.21 -10.23 9.57
CA ASP A 145 9.45 -11.29 8.92
C ASP A 145 9.00 -12.25 10.02
N PRO A 146 7.68 -12.31 10.35
CA PRO A 146 7.22 -13.05 11.55
C PRO A 146 7.47 -14.54 11.49
N ASP A 147 7.76 -15.10 10.32
CA ASP A 147 8.03 -16.53 10.13
C ASP A 147 9.53 -16.88 10.19
N PHE A 148 10.42 -15.89 9.94
CA PHE A 148 11.87 -16.13 9.82
C PHE A 148 12.73 -15.30 10.79
N GLY A 149 12.33 -14.06 11.11
CA GLY A 149 13.08 -13.20 12.02
C GLY A 149 13.25 -11.77 11.52
N ILE A 150 14.27 -11.08 12.04
CA ILE A 150 14.57 -9.69 11.69
C ILE A 150 15.61 -9.68 10.57
N PHE A 151 15.30 -8.95 9.50
CA PHE A 151 16.17 -8.71 8.35
C PHE A 151 16.61 -7.25 8.27
N ARG A 152 17.65 -6.98 7.47
CA ARG A 152 18.05 -5.63 7.10
C ARG A 152 18.48 -5.54 5.63
N VAL A 153 18.44 -4.31 5.10
CA VAL A 153 19.10 -3.87 3.87
C VAL A 153 19.77 -2.52 4.11
N THR A 154 20.78 -2.18 3.31
CA THR A 154 21.49 -0.90 3.39
C THR A 154 21.67 -0.28 2.01
N ALA A 155 21.78 1.06 1.94
CA ALA A 155 22.08 1.80 0.73
C ALA A 155 22.78 3.12 1.06
N THR A 156 23.55 3.67 0.11
CA THR A 156 24.10 5.02 0.19
C THR A 156 23.19 6.05 -0.47
N ASP A 157 22.33 5.60 -1.37
CA ASP A 157 21.28 6.40 -2.00
C ASP A 157 19.91 5.80 -1.60
N PRO A 158 18.98 6.58 -1.05
CA PRO A 158 17.67 6.07 -0.63
C PRO A 158 16.81 5.54 -1.79
N ALA A 159 17.03 6.02 -3.03
CA ALA A 159 16.39 5.44 -4.21
C ALA A 159 16.96 4.07 -4.59
N GLY A 160 18.12 3.69 -4.02
CA GLY A 160 18.81 2.43 -4.27
C GLY A 160 20.06 2.60 -5.18
N PRO A 161 20.72 1.51 -5.57
CA PRO A 161 20.35 0.12 -5.23
C PRO A 161 20.59 -0.21 -3.76
N TRP A 162 19.66 -0.95 -3.18
CA TRP A 162 19.78 -1.52 -1.84
C TRP A 162 20.49 -2.86 -1.89
N THR A 163 21.18 -3.23 -0.81
CA THR A 163 21.81 -4.55 -0.66
C THR A 163 20.76 -5.66 -0.69
N SER A 164 21.19 -6.90 -0.93
CA SER A 164 20.33 -8.06 -0.68
C SER A 164 19.94 -8.15 0.80
N PRO A 165 18.73 -8.66 1.13
CA PRO A 165 18.31 -8.86 2.51
C PRO A 165 19.28 -9.73 3.31
N GLU A 166 19.67 -9.27 4.49
CA GLU A 166 20.51 -9.99 5.44
C GLU A 166 19.69 -10.35 6.69
N LEU A 167 19.77 -11.61 7.14
CA LEU A 167 19.12 -12.04 8.39
C LEU A 167 19.96 -11.58 9.59
N VAL A 168 19.42 -10.61 10.34
CA VAL A 168 20.05 -10.02 11.55
C VAL A 168 19.84 -10.91 12.78
N LYS A 169 18.61 -11.42 12.94
CA LYS A 169 18.22 -12.24 14.09
C LYS A 169 17.19 -13.26 13.66
N ALA A 170 17.54 -14.53 13.72
CA ALA A 170 16.62 -15.63 13.40
C ALA A 170 15.63 -15.84 14.56
N GLY A 171 14.35 -16.09 14.23
CA GLY A 171 13.32 -16.43 15.22
C GLY A 171 11.92 -16.18 14.71
N LYS A 172 10.96 -16.99 15.15
CA LYS A 172 9.56 -16.80 14.81
C LYS A 172 8.92 -15.76 15.71
N GLY A 173 8.12 -14.89 15.10
CA GLY A 173 7.36 -13.87 15.81
C GLY A 173 8.16 -12.66 16.25
N LEU A 174 9.41 -12.50 15.81
CA LEU A 174 10.16 -11.28 16.01
C LEU A 174 9.67 -10.20 15.04
N ILE A 175 9.16 -9.08 15.58
CA ILE A 175 8.55 -8.02 14.80
C ILE A 175 8.99 -6.64 15.29
N ASP A 176 8.75 -5.61 14.49
CA ASP A 176 8.86 -4.20 14.83
C ASP A 176 10.25 -3.78 15.35
N PRO A 177 11.34 -4.15 14.66
CA PRO A 177 12.67 -3.76 15.10
C PRO A 177 12.86 -2.24 15.01
N SER A 178 13.62 -1.66 15.94
CA SER A 178 14.08 -0.28 15.83
C SER A 178 15.50 -0.14 16.37
N ILE A 179 16.37 0.50 15.58
CA ILE A 179 17.80 0.64 15.88
C ILE A 179 18.11 2.03 16.42
N LEU A 180 18.96 2.09 17.41
CA LEU A 180 19.56 3.30 17.97
C LEU A 180 21.08 3.17 18.02
N TRP A 181 21.80 4.06 17.33
CA TRP A 181 23.22 4.34 17.58
C TRP A 181 23.28 5.36 18.71
N ASP A 182 23.82 4.96 19.85
CA ASP A 182 23.87 5.81 21.05
C ASP A 182 25.15 6.64 21.14
N ASP A 183 25.09 7.72 21.91
CA ASP A 183 26.24 8.62 22.15
C ASP A 183 27.38 7.94 22.93
N ASP A 184 27.12 6.83 23.59
CA ASP A 184 28.13 5.99 24.25
C ASP A 184 28.93 5.12 23.26
N GLY A 185 28.62 5.18 21.97
CA GLY A 185 29.26 4.41 20.89
C GLY A 185 28.72 3.00 20.74
N LYS A 186 27.67 2.63 21.48
CA LYS A 186 26.98 1.34 21.36
C LYS A 186 25.78 1.42 20.43
N VAL A 187 25.32 0.27 20.01
CA VAL A 187 24.12 0.13 19.20
C VAL A 187 23.12 -0.73 19.93
N TYR A 188 21.86 -0.32 19.90
CA TYR A 188 20.77 -1.03 20.55
C TYR A 188 19.63 -1.28 19.55
N MET A 189 18.97 -2.41 19.70
CA MET A 189 17.76 -2.77 18.97
C MET A 189 16.62 -3.01 19.95
N SER A 190 15.52 -2.30 19.80
CA SER A 190 14.23 -2.72 20.39
C SER A 190 13.45 -3.57 19.41
N HIS A 191 12.61 -4.47 19.92
CA HIS A 191 11.63 -5.20 19.10
C HIS A 191 10.48 -5.72 19.96
N ALA A 192 9.40 -6.15 19.29
CA ALA A 192 8.24 -6.76 19.89
C ALA A 192 8.04 -8.22 19.40
N PHE A 193 6.92 -8.84 19.77
CA PHE A 193 6.61 -10.23 19.45
C PHE A 193 5.18 -10.39 18.91
N ALA A 194 5.04 -11.10 17.81
CA ALA A 194 3.74 -11.51 17.26
C ALA A 194 3.25 -12.80 17.93
N GLY A 195 2.25 -12.70 18.77
CA GLY A 195 1.71 -13.85 19.52
C GLY A 195 1.25 -15.02 18.65
N SER A 196 0.81 -14.75 17.44
CA SER A 196 0.40 -15.78 16.46
C SER A 196 1.55 -16.68 15.98
N ARG A 197 2.82 -16.29 16.20
CA ARG A 197 4.01 -17.04 15.78
C ARG A 197 4.87 -17.48 16.96
N SER A 198 5.09 -16.58 17.94
CA SER A 198 5.94 -16.84 19.12
C SER A 198 5.19 -17.39 20.32
N GLY A 199 3.86 -17.24 20.39
CA GLY A 199 3.08 -17.49 21.59
C GLY A 199 3.23 -16.42 22.67
N ILE A 200 4.01 -15.37 22.43
CA ILE A 200 4.27 -14.22 23.31
C ILE A 200 3.78 -12.96 22.59
N ASN A 201 3.15 -12.03 23.31
CA ASN A 201 2.73 -10.74 22.77
C ASN A 201 2.71 -9.65 23.85
N SER A 202 2.47 -8.42 23.44
CA SER A 202 2.29 -7.26 24.30
C SER A 202 3.52 -6.92 25.15
N ILE A 203 4.71 -7.26 24.71
CA ILE A 203 5.96 -6.92 25.39
C ILE A 203 6.96 -6.28 24.44
N ALA A 204 7.75 -5.37 24.98
CA ALA A 204 8.88 -4.76 24.28
C ALA A 204 10.19 -5.12 24.98
N VAL A 205 11.21 -5.45 24.19
CA VAL A 205 12.56 -5.78 24.67
C VAL A 205 13.60 -4.87 24.01
N ILE A 206 14.75 -4.69 24.66
CA ILE A 206 15.94 -4.07 24.09
C ILE A 206 17.11 -5.05 24.20
N GLN A 207 17.94 -5.06 23.16
CA GLN A 207 19.14 -5.88 23.04
C GLN A 207 20.31 -5.04 22.49
N GLU A 208 21.53 -5.22 23.04
CA GLU A 208 22.73 -4.62 22.47
C GLU A 208 23.13 -5.34 21.19
N MET A 209 23.54 -4.55 20.19
CA MET A 209 23.99 -5.00 18.88
C MET A 209 25.50 -4.83 18.74
N ASP A 210 26.10 -5.54 17.80
CA ASP A 210 27.47 -5.24 17.38
C ASP A 210 27.60 -3.82 16.80
N ALA A 211 28.82 -3.28 16.75
CA ALA A 211 29.06 -1.90 16.30
C ALA A 211 28.64 -1.62 14.84
N THR A 212 28.44 -2.67 14.02
CA THR A 212 27.95 -2.55 12.63
C THR A 212 26.43 -2.69 12.53
N ALA A 213 25.77 -2.86 13.68
CA ALA A 213 24.33 -3.12 13.76
C ALA A 213 23.86 -4.33 12.94
N ALA A 214 24.74 -5.34 12.75
CA ALA A 214 24.49 -6.49 11.91
C ALA A 214 23.86 -7.66 12.67
N TYR A 215 24.19 -7.83 13.95
CA TYR A 215 23.68 -8.92 14.77
C TYR A 215 23.68 -8.54 16.25
N PRO A 216 22.79 -9.15 17.05
CA PRO A 216 22.74 -8.91 18.50
C PRO A 216 23.93 -9.60 19.21
N ILE A 217 24.48 -8.94 20.25
CA ILE A 217 25.60 -9.44 21.05
C ILE A 217 25.28 -9.62 22.53
N GLY A 218 24.23 -8.96 23.05
CA GLY A 218 23.82 -9.01 24.44
C GLY A 218 22.54 -9.82 24.66
N PRO A 219 22.11 -9.99 25.92
CA PRO A 219 20.82 -10.58 26.23
C PRO A 219 19.66 -9.65 25.86
N GLU A 220 18.50 -10.21 25.61
CA GLU A 220 17.25 -9.45 25.55
C GLU A 220 16.85 -9.01 26.96
N VAL A 221 16.53 -7.73 27.11
CA VAL A 221 16.04 -7.17 28.37
C VAL A 221 14.60 -6.69 28.16
N LEU A 222 13.66 -7.23 28.92
CA LEU A 222 12.28 -6.78 28.94
C LEU A 222 12.22 -5.36 29.54
N ILE A 223 11.63 -4.42 28.80
CA ILE A 223 11.57 -3.01 29.21
C ILE A 223 10.14 -2.52 29.47
N VAL A 224 9.14 -3.08 28.78
CA VAL A 224 7.71 -2.79 28.96
C VAL A 224 6.95 -4.10 28.84
N ASP A 225 6.07 -4.38 29.82
CA ASP A 225 5.12 -5.48 29.80
C ASP A 225 3.69 -4.94 29.76
N GLY A 226 3.15 -4.77 28.57
CA GLY A 226 1.80 -4.27 28.36
C GLY A 226 0.71 -5.17 28.95
N ASN A 227 1.00 -6.46 29.19
CA ASN A 227 0.04 -7.36 29.83
C ASN A 227 -0.19 -6.98 31.30
N VAL A 228 0.83 -6.45 31.97
CA VAL A 228 0.73 -5.99 33.36
C VAL A 228 0.21 -4.57 33.43
N GLU A 229 0.59 -3.72 32.47
CA GLU A 229 0.33 -2.27 32.48
C GLU A 229 -1.00 -1.89 31.78
N GLY A 230 -1.79 -2.87 31.31
CA GLY A 230 -3.06 -2.61 30.63
C GLY A 230 -2.92 -2.19 29.16
N ASN A 231 -1.69 -2.24 28.60
CA ASN A 231 -1.38 -1.91 27.20
C ASN A 231 -1.36 -3.19 26.34
N HIS A 232 -2.49 -3.89 26.29
CA HIS A 232 -2.61 -5.11 25.49
C HIS A 232 -2.31 -4.85 24.02
N THR A 233 -1.79 -5.85 23.32
CA THR A 233 -1.31 -5.74 21.92
C THR A 233 -0.24 -4.66 21.76
N LEU A 234 0.59 -4.44 22.78
CA LEU A 234 1.75 -3.56 22.66
C LEU A 234 2.72 -4.15 21.64
N GLU A 235 3.05 -3.37 20.62
CA GLU A 235 3.90 -3.73 19.49
C GLU A 235 4.54 -2.46 18.89
N GLY A 236 5.00 -2.44 17.62
CA GLY A 236 5.35 -1.23 16.89
C GLY A 236 6.48 -0.39 17.49
N THR A 237 7.45 -1.02 18.15
CA THR A 237 8.46 -0.29 18.92
C THR A 237 9.32 0.62 18.05
N LYS A 238 9.51 1.89 18.48
CA LYS A 238 10.47 2.85 17.90
C LYS A 238 11.33 3.42 19.03
N LEU A 239 12.65 3.24 18.89
CA LEU A 239 13.63 3.63 19.91
C LEU A 239 14.29 4.96 19.54
N TYR A 240 14.22 5.92 20.47
CA TYR A 240 14.80 7.25 20.33
C TYR A 240 15.58 7.67 21.58
N LYS A 241 16.45 8.68 21.42
CA LYS A 241 17.12 9.38 22.52
C LYS A 241 16.94 10.88 22.35
N ARG A 242 16.50 11.57 23.42
CA ARG A 242 16.32 13.02 23.44
C ARG A 242 16.59 13.55 24.85
N ASP A 243 17.31 14.66 24.96
CA ASP A 243 17.56 15.38 26.22
C ASP A 243 18.03 14.48 27.39
N GLY A 244 18.88 13.49 27.08
CA GLY A 244 19.41 12.53 28.03
C GLY A 244 18.46 11.46 28.52
N PHE A 245 17.31 11.30 27.86
CA PHE A 245 16.36 10.22 28.08
C PHE A 245 16.26 9.29 26.85
N TYR A 246 16.04 8.02 27.13
CA TYR A 246 15.63 7.02 26.15
C TYR A 246 14.11 6.95 26.09
N TYR A 247 13.59 6.86 24.89
CA TYR A 247 12.16 6.77 24.60
C TYR A 247 11.87 5.55 23.75
N VAL A 248 10.87 4.76 24.14
CA VAL A 248 10.28 3.72 23.31
C VAL A 248 8.86 4.13 23.02
N PHE A 249 8.60 4.46 21.76
CA PHE A 249 7.27 4.73 21.27
C PHE A 249 6.66 3.40 20.83
N ALA A 250 5.47 3.09 21.29
CA ALA A 250 4.80 1.85 20.97
C ALA A 250 3.28 2.05 20.96
N PRO A 251 2.55 1.57 19.97
CA PRO A 251 1.10 1.50 20.03
C PRO A 251 0.64 0.32 20.91
N ALA A 252 -0.59 0.41 21.40
CA ALA A 252 -1.30 -0.64 22.11
C ALA A 252 -2.79 -0.64 21.74
N GLY A 253 -3.55 -1.64 22.16
CA GLY A 253 -5.00 -1.73 21.95
C GLY A 253 -5.42 -2.28 20.59
N GLY A 254 -4.46 -2.52 19.67
CA GLY A 254 -4.70 -3.02 18.32
C GLY A 254 -5.09 -1.93 17.32
N VAL A 255 -5.08 -2.29 16.02
CA VAL A 255 -5.14 -1.33 14.90
C VAL A 255 -6.47 -0.59 14.75
N GLU A 256 -7.57 -1.13 15.28
CA GLU A 256 -8.91 -0.55 15.11
C GLU A 256 -9.29 0.44 16.22
N TYR A 257 -8.86 0.14 17.47
CA TYR A 257 -9.26 0.91 18.67
C TYR A 257 -8.06 1.30 19.54
N GLY A 258 -6.85 1.21 19.02
CA GLY A 258 -5.62 1.41 19.77
C GLY A 258 -5.29 2.87 20.06
N TRP A 259 -4.20 3.01 20.78
CA TRP A 259 -3.61 4.28 21.17
C TRP A 259 -2.08 4.19 21.11
N GLN A 260 -1.41 5.34 21.12
CA GLN A 260 0.04 5.42 21.16
C GLN A 260 0.50 5.67 22.60
N ILE A 261 1.38 4.80 23.10
CA ILE A 261 2.13 5.05 24.35
C ILE A 261 3.57 5.46 24.06
N VAL A 262 4.17 6.10 25.05
CA VAL A 262 5.61 6.34 25.13
C VAL A 262 6.13 5.87 26.47
N ALA A 263 7.15 5.04 26.45
CA ALA A 263 7.91 4.65 27.61
C ALA A 263 9.21 5.47 27.68
N ARG A 264 9.54 6.06 28.84
CA ARG A 264 10.68 6.96 29.04
C ARG A 264 11.57 6.53 30.20
N SER A 265 12.90 6.53 30.01
CA SER A 265 13.89 6.23 31.05
C SER A 265 15.17 7.04 30.86
N LYS A 266 15.94 7.23 31.96
CA LYS A 266 17.31 7.74 31.90
C LYS A 266 18.35 6.66 31.54
N HIS A 267 17.96 5.41 31.61
CA HIS A 267 18.83 4.27 31.33
C HIS A 267 18.21 3.41 30.25
N ILE A 268 19.02 2.93 29.29
CA ILE A 268 18.57 2.16 28.14
C ILE A 268 17.76 0.90 28.52
N TYR A 269 18.09 0.28 29.64
CA TYR A 269 17.40 -0.91 30.15
C TYR A 269 16.39 -0.60 31.26
N GLY A 270 16.02 0.67 31.44
CA GLY A 270 15.00 1.10 32.40
C GLY A 270 15.48 1.35 33.82
N PRO A 271 14.55 1.47 34.80
CA PRO A 271 13.09 1.30 34.62
C PRO A 271 12.47 2.41 33.77
N TYR A 272 11.43 2.06 33.03
CA TYR A 272 10.68 2.96 32.16
C TYR A 272 9.39 3.42 32.84
N ALA A 273 9.09 4.72 32.76
CA ALA A 273 7.78 5.27 33.05
C ALA A 273 6.98 5.28 31.74
N VAL A 274 5.70 4.92 31.79
CA VAL A 274 4.84 4.80 30.60
C VAL A 274 3.71 5.82 30.66
N LYS A 275 3.39 6.45 29.52
CA LYS A 275 2.28 7.39 29.36
C LYS A 275 1.61 7.19 27.99
N THR A 276 0.26 7.25 27.95
CA THR A 276 -0.48 7.42 26.69
C THR A 276 -0.33 8.86 26.21
N VAL A 277 -0.02 9.06 24.92
CA VAL A 277 0.34 10.36 24.36
C VAL A 277 -0.47 10.72 23.13
N LEU A 278 -1.20 9.75 22.54
CA LEU A 278 -2.13 9.95 21.44
C LEU A 278 -3.23 8.89 21.53
N ALA A 279 -4.47 9.32 21.49
CA ALA A 279 -5.65 8.46 21.43
C ALA A 279 -6.69 9.07 20.50
N GLN A 280 -7.67 8.30 20.05
CA GLN A 280 -8.72 8.78 19.16
C GLN A 280 -9.45 10.03 19.69
N GLY A 281 -9.71 10.08 21.01
CA GLY A 281 -10.53 11.12 21.61
C GLY A 281 -11.93 11.17 21.00
N GLU A 282 -12.44 12.37 20.77
CA GLU A 282 -13.75 12.61 20.12
C GLU A 282 -13.65 12.71 18.58
N THR A 283 -12.50 12.32 17.99
CA THR A 283 -12.32 12.39 16.54
C THR A 283 -12.86 11.13 15.84
N ASP A 284 -13.02 11.19 14.53
CA ASP A 284 -13.35 10.04 13.67
C ASP A 284 -12.09 9.31 13.14
N ILE A 285 -10.90 9.68 13.64
CA ILE A 285 -9.63 9.03 13.31
C ILE A 285 -9.37 7.96 14.36
N ASN A 286 -9.92 6.76 14.11
CA ASN A 286 -9.83 5.63 15.02
C ASN A 286 -8.42 5.07 15.11
N GLY A 287 -8.10 4.47 16.25
CA GLY A 287 -6.94 3.65 16.49
C GLY A 287 -5.62 4.24 15.99
N PRO A 288 -5.23 5.48 16.36
CA PRO A 288 -3.93 6.02 15.96
C PRO A 288 -2.85 5.05 16.40
N HIS A 289 -2.20 4.41 15.43
CA HIS A 289 -1.41 3.22 15.68
C HIS A 289 -0.12 3.29 14.89
N GLN A 290 0.95 2.83 15.49
CA GLN A 290 2.27 2.57 14.92
C GLN A 290 2.77 3.67 13.96
N GLY A 291 3.80 4.38 14.38
CA GLY A 291 4.30 5.50 13.60
C GLY A 291 5.70 5.92 14.02
N ALA A 292 6.14 7.03 13.48
CA ALA A 292 7.46 7.56 13.70
C ALA A 292 7.44 9.04 14.06
N TRP A 293 8.26 9.40 15.02
CA TRP A 293 8.57 10.78 15.36
C TRP A 293 9.72 11.30 14.50
N VAL A 294 9.57 12.54 14.04
CA VAL A 294 10.58 13.26 13.25
C VAL A 294 10.58 14.73 13.64
N GLU A 295 11.73 15.38 13.54
CA GLU A 295 11.86 16.83 13.72
C GLU A 295 12.18 17.52 12.39
N THR A 296 11.69 18.75 12.21
CA THR A 296 12.09 19.61 11.10
C THR A 296 13.41 20.35 11.45
N LEU A 297 14.07 20.91 10.45
CA LEU A 297 15.25 21.75 10.68
C LEU A 297 14.94 23.00 11.53
N ALA A 298 13.69 23.43 11.56
CA ALA A 298 13.20 24.52 12.44
C ALA A 298 12.93 24.06 13.87
N GLY A 299 13.16 22.78 14.21
CA GLY A 299 12.96 22.21 15.55
C GLY A 299 11.51 21.90 15.89
N GLN A 300 10.61 21.87 14.90
CA GLN A 300 9.25 21.39 15.12
C GLN A 300 9.21 19.86 15.10
N SER A 301 8.51 19.28 16.06
CA SER A 301 8.30 17.83 16.15
C SER A 301 6.98 17.41 15.52
N TRP A 302 7.03 16.29 14.80
CA TRP A 302 5.89 15.72 14.08
C TRP A 302 5.82 14.21 14.28
N PHE A 303 4.60 13.65 14.21
CA PHE A 303 4.36 12.22 14.32
C PHE A 303 3.53 11.71 13.14
N LEU A 304 4.12 10.78 12.38
CA LEU A 304 3.42 10.05 11.33
C LEU A 304 2.86 8.78 11.94
N HIS A 305 1.61 8.45 11.66
CA HIS A 305 0.98 7.19 12.07
C HIS A 305 -0.08 6.77 11.06
N PHE A 306 -0.59 5.56 11.18
CA PHE A 306 -1.69 5.13 10.32
C PHE A 306 -3.04 5.10 11.05
N GLN A 307 -4.12 5.11 10.26
CA GLN A 307 -5.49 4.77 10.62
C GLN A 307 -5.94 3.57 9.79
N ASP A 308 -6.51 2.51 10.38
CA ASP A 308 -7.13 1.39 9.63
C ASP A 308 -8.49 1.83 9.09
N LYS A 309 -8.59 2.00 7.75
CA LYS A 309 -9.80 2.38 7.01
C LYS A 309 -10.36 1.19 6.22
N GLU A 310 -10.49 0.04 6.84
CA GLU A 310 -11.10 -1.16 6.25
C GLU A 310 -10.51 -1.51 4.86
N TYR A 311 -11.32 -1.40 3.79
CA TYR A 311 -10.94 -1.77 2.43
C TYR A 311 -9.80 -0.90 1.86
N LEU A 312 -9.63 0.33 2.32
CA LEU A 312 -8.47 1.17 1.93
C LEU A 312 -7.18 0.71 2.60
N GLY A 313 -7.28 -0.04 3.69
CA GLY A 313 -6.14 -0.44 4.50
C GLY A 313 -5.72 0.65 5.47
N ARG A 314 -4.43 0.82 5.68
CA ARG A 314 -3.85 1.68 6.70
C ARG A 314 -3.32 2.96 6.10
N VAL A 315 -4.18 3.99 6.10
CA VAL A 315 -3.89 5.30 5.51
C VAL A 315 -3.02 6.14 6.44
N LEU A 316 -2.18 7.01 5.87
CA LEU A 316 -1.15 7.73 6.60
C LEU A 316 -1.63 9.11 7.08
N HIS A 317 -1.41 9.39 8.37
CA HIS A 317 -1.69 10.66 9.02
C HIS A 317 -0.41 11.35 9.50
N LEU A 318 -0.45 12.69 9.58
CA LEU A 318 0.59 13.53 10.15
C LEU A 318 -0.02 14.36 11.28
N ASN A 319 0.59 14.32 12.48
CA ASN A 319 0.18 15.11 13.63
C ASN A 319 1.32 15.98 14.16
N PRO A 320 1.04 17.21 14.64
CA PRO A 320 2.02 17.99 15.39
C PRO A 320 2.35 17.29 16.71
N VAL A 321 3.54 17.53 17.25
CA VAL A 321 3.96 17.05 18.55
C VAL A 321 4.48 18.21 19.40
N GLU A 322 3.91 18.35 20.59
CA GLU A 322 4.39 19.30 21.61
C GLU A 322 5.08 18.52 22.74
N TRP A 323 6.28 18.94 23.13
CA TRP A 323 7.01 18.34 24.24
C TRP A 323 6.72 19.08 25.55
N ILE A 324 5.97 18.46 26.45
CA ILE A 324 5.57 18.99 27.75
C ILE A 324 6.19 18.15 28.86
N ASP A 325 7.03 18.76 29.69
CA ASP A 325 7.78 18.07 30.79
C ASP A 325 8.54 16.82 30.32
N GLY A 326 9.05 16.87 29.07
CA GLY A 326 9.79 15.77 28.44
C GLY A 326 8.89 14.62 27.98
N TRP A 327 7.58 14.83 27.81
CA TRP A 327 6.65 13.89 27.18
C TRP A 327 6.12 14.46 25.87
N PRO A 328 6.07 13.67 24.80
CA PRO A 328 5.48 14.12 23.56
C PRO A 328 3.94 14.02 23.65
N VAL A 329 3.26 15.13 23.51
CA VAL A 329 1.82 15.18 23.28
C VAL A 329 1.61 15.23 21.79
N MET A 330 1.01 14.19 21.20
CA MET A 330 0.86 14.03 19.75
C MET A 330 -0.54 14.44 19.32
N GLY A 331 -0.67 15.30 18.29
CA GLY A 331 -1.94 15.93 17.93
C GLY A 331 -2.25 17.11 18.84
N ILE A 332 -3.51 17.29 19.19
CA ILE A 332 -4.00 18.40 20.04
C ILE A 332 -4.58 17.83 21.34
N ASP A 333 -4.03 18.24 22.46
CA ASP A 333 -4.58 17.95 23.80
C ASP A 333 -5.79 18.86 24.04
N SER A 334 -6.98 18.37 23.74
CA SER A 334 -8.20 19.17 23.75
C SER A 334 -8.87 19.23 25.13
N ASP A 335 -8.57 18.31 26.03
CA ASP A 335 -9.16 18.21 27.36
C ASP A 335 -8.16 18.45 28.51
N GLY A 336 -6.87 18.59 28.18
CA GLY A 336 -5.81 18.97 29.11
C GLY A 336 -5.28 17.80 29.97
N ASP A 337 -5.50 16.56 29.56
CA ASP A 337 -5.02 15.35 30.29
C ASP A 337 -3.60 14.96 29.91
N GLY A 338 -3.01 15.62 28.91
CA GLY A 338 -1.67 15.39 28.36
C GLY A 338 -1.62 14.23 27.37
N CYS A 339 -2.77 13.81 26.80
CA CYS A 339 -2.91 12.90 25.69
C CYS A 339 -3.49 13.65 24.49
N GLY A 340 -2.79 13.70 23.37
CA GLY A 340 -3.30 14.40 22.18
C GLY A 340 -4.34 13.59 21.42
N TRP A 341 -5.13 14.28 20.60
CA TRP A 341 -6.08 13.72 19.66
C TRP A 341 -5.62 13.99 18.23
N PRO A 342 -5.80 13.07 17.27
CA PRO A 342 -5.42 13.27 15.88
C PRO A 342 -6.09 14.51 15.27
N VAL A 343 -5.37 15.23 14.40
CA VAL A 343 -5.91 16.38 13.68
C VAL A 343 -6.44 15.98 12.32
N ARG A 344 -7.58 16.54 11.90
CA ARG A 344 -8.08 16.36 10.54
C ARG A 344 -7.43 17.34 9.56
N GLN A 345 -7.16 18.56 10.00
CA GLN A 345 -6.50 19.62 9.25
C GLN A 345 -5.55 20.37 10.16
N HIS A 346 -4.38 20.75 9.63
CA HIS A 346 -3.41 21.55 10.38
C HIS A 346 -2.56 22.41 9.43
N LYS A 347 -1.82 23.35 9.98
CA LYS A 347 -0.75 24.04 9.24
C LYS A 347 0.35 23.07 8.87
N LYS A 348 0.92 23.24 7.69
CA LYS A 348 2.08 22.44 7.25
C LYS A 348 3.28 22.65 8.19
N PRO A 349 4.17 21.66 8.29
CA PRO A 349 5.45 21.81 8.97
C PRO A 349 6.24 23.02 8.46
N ASP A 350 6.86 23.78 9.39
CA ASP A 350 7.84 24.80 8.99
C ASP A 350 9.16 24.09 8.64
N VAL A 351 9.47 24.10 7.36
CA VAL A 351 10.71 23.55 6.80
C VAL A 351 11.59 24.64 6.18
N GLY A 352 11.24 25.93 6.43
CA GLY A 352 12.01 27.09 5.97
C GLY A 352 11.83 27.43 4.49
N ALA A 353 11.02 26.68 3.74
CA ALA A 353 10.73 26.89 2.32
C ALA A 353 9.33 26.41 1.95
N VAL A 354 8.86 26.83 0.77
CA VAL A 354 7.62 26.33 0.17
C VAL A 354 8.02 25.45 -1.02
N TYR A 355 7.50 24.25 -1.05
CA TYR A 355 7.77 23.26 -2.09
C TYR A 355 6.53 23.02 -2.95
N SER A 356 6.76 22.52 -4.17
CA SER A 356 5.70 22.12 -5.08
C SER A 356 4.92 20.94 -4.51
N ILE A 357 3.62 20.89 -4.80
CA ILE A 357 2.79 19.73 -4.50
C ILE A 357 3.30 18.54 -5.32
N GLU A 358 3.54 17.42 -4.67
CA GLU A 358 3.90 16.14 -5.28
C GLU A 358 3.08 15.01 -4.62
N THR A 359 2.72 14.00 -5.41
CA THR A 359 2.02 12.80 -4.93
C THR A 359 2.65 11.54 -5.53
N PRO A 360 2.42 10.34 -4.94
CA PRO A 360 2.74 9.09 -5.61
C PRO A 360 2.02 8.97 -6.96
N VAL A 361 2.69 8.37 -7.94
CA VAL A 361 2.12 8.13 -9.28
C VAL A 361 1.14 6.97 -9.22
N GLU A 362 0.00 7.10 -9.90
CA GLU A 362 -1.07 6.08 -9.96
C GLU A 362 -1.35 5.57 -11.38
N SER A 363 -1.05 6.39 -12.39
CA SER A 363 -1.22 6.06 -13.81
C SER A 363 0.08 5.58 -14.44
N ASP A 364 0.00 4.79 -15.51
CA ASP A 364 1.17 4.29 -16.24
C ASP A 364 0.84 4.18 -17.74
N GLY A 365 1.66 4.83 -18.58
CA GLY A 365 1.60 4.71 -20.05
C GLY A 365 2.39 3.53 -20.58
N PHE A 366 3.14 2.81 -19.72
CA PHE A 366 4.07 1.73 -20.08
C PHE A 366 5.07 2.10 -21.19
N ASP A 367 5.42 3.38 -21.27
CA ASP A 367 6.39 3.93 -22.24
C ASP A 367 7.85 3.72 -21.78
N SER A 368 8.07 3.37 -20.51
CA SER A 368 9.38 3.08 -19.92
C SER A 368 9.79 1.63 -20.15
N PRO A 369 11.11 1.33 -20.27
CA PRO A 369 11.61 -0.05 -20.27
C PRO A 369 11.44 -0.75 -18.90
N GLU A 370 11.07 -0.02 -17.86
CA GLU A 370 10.82 -0.52 -16.52
C GLU A 370 9.37 -0.25 -16.12
N LEU A 371 8.80 -1.11 -15.27
CA LEU A 371 7.50 -0.87 -14.67
C LEU A 371 7.55 0.35 -13.75
N GLY A 372 6.49 1.14 -13.72
CA GLY A 372 6.32 2.21 -12.75
C GLY A 372 6.45 1.70 -11.31
N LEU A 373 6.98 2.53 -10.42
CA LEU A 373 7.26 2.16 -9.03
C LEU A 373 5.99 1.79 -8.23
N GLN A 374 4.81 2.22 -8.66
CA GLN A 374 3.52 1.89 -8.03
C GLN A 374 3.16 0.41 -8.15
N TRP A 375 3.75 -0.32 -9.09
CA TRP A 375 3.41 -1.71 -9.36
C TRP A 375 4.14 -2.69 -8.46
N SER A 376 3.43 -3.70 -8.00
CA SER A 376 3.99 -4.83 -7.25
C SER A 376 3.28 -6.14 -7.61
N TRP A 377 4.01 -7.24 -7.50
CA TRP A 377 3.50 -8.59 -7.69
C TRP A 377 2.98 -9.18 -6.38
N ASN A 378 2.12 -10.17 -6.48
CA ASN A 378 1.52 -10.86 -5.34
C ASN A 378 2.44 -11.94 -4.71
N ALA A 379 3.61 -12.17 -5.32
CA ALA A 379 4.68 -13.08 -4.90
C ALA A 379 5.99 -12.67 -5.56
N ASN A 380 7.11 -13.34 -5.24
CA ASN A 380 8.37 -13.14 -5.94
C ASN A 380 8.19 -13.32 -7.45
N PRO A 381 8.51 -12.31 -8.27
CA PRO A 381 8.24 -12.37 -9.70
C PRO A 381 9.16 -13.36 -10.41
N ARG A 382 8.66 -13.94 -11.50
CA ARG A 382 9.46 -14.76 -12.42
C ARG A 382 9.76 -13.97 -13.67
N VAL A 383 10.97 -14.17 -14.19
CA VAL A 383 11.31 -13.68 -15.53
C VAL A 383 10.27 -14.20 -16.53
N GLY A 384 9.66 -13.29 -17.28
CA GLY A 384 8.67 -13.63 -18.28
C GLY A 384 7.21 -13.52 -17.81
N TRP A 385 6.91 -13.00 -16.62
CA TRP A 385 5.53 -12.61 -16.27
C TRP A 385 5.11 -11.35 -17.00
N ALA A 386 6.02 -10.39 -17.12
CA ALA A 386 5.80 -9.14 -17.82
C ALA A 386 7.02 -8.72 -18.63
N PHE A 387 6.77 -7.99 -19.69
CA PHE A 387 7.80 -7.40 -20.54
C PHE A 387 7.35 -6.01 -20.98
N PRO A 388 7.93 -4.93 -20.42
CA PRO A 388 7.73 -3.58 -20.95
C PRO A 388 8.34 -3.51 -22.36
N SER A 389 7.53 -3.10 -23.32
CA SER A 389 7.91 -3.06 -24.71
C SER A 389 8.48 -1.69 -25.09
N SER A 390 9.51 -1.65 -25.91
CA SER A 390 10.01 -0.41 -26.51
C SER A 390 8.98 0.31 -27.41
N ASN A 391 7.84 -0.33 -27.68
CA ASN A 391 6.75 0.24 -28.48
C ASN A 391 5.65 0.89 -27.63
N GLY A 392 5.90 1.09 -26.32
CA GLY A 392 4.96 1.76 -25.42
C GLY A 392 3.75 0.90 -25.04
N TYR A 393 3.98 -0.36 -24.66
CA TYR A 393 2.98 -1.21 -24.02
C TYR A 393 3.63 -2.23 -23.10
N LEU A 394 2.87 -2.69 -22.12
CA LEU A 394 3.25 -3.80 -21.24
C LEU A 394 2.70 -5.11 -21.78
N ARG A 395 3.58 -6.08 -22.09
CA ARG A 395 3.18 -7.45 -22.38
C ARG A 395 3.12 -8.28 -21.12
N LEU A 396 1.94 -8.80 -20.79
CA LEU A 396 1.72 -9.77 -19.73
C LEU A 396 1.58 -11.17 -20.34
N TYR A 397 2.47 -12.09 -19.94
CA TYR A 397 2.37 -13.48 -20.34
C TYR A 397 1.42 -14.24 -19.43
N ALA A 398 0.53 -15.03 -20.01
CA ALA A 398 -0.38 -15.84 -19.24
C ALA A 398 0.39 -16.88 -18.41
N GLU A 399 0.16 -16.95 -17.12
CA GLU A 399 0.66 -18.02 -16.27
C GLU A 399 -0.40 -19.09 -16.06
N TYR A 400 0.05 -20.35 -16.00
CA TYR A 400 -0.87 -21.45 -15.78
C TYR A 400 -1.51 -21.35 -14.40
N TRP A 401 -2.82 -21.36 -14.37
CA TRP A 401 -3.58 -21.56 -13.15
C TRP A 401 -3.26 -22.94 -12.59
N SER A 402 -2.82 -23.03 -11.35
CA SER A 402 -2.61 -24.34 -10.71
C SER A 402 -3.94 -25.08 -10.57
N PRO A 403 -4.00 -26.40 -10.79
CA PRO A 403 -5.22 -27.17 -10.55
C PRO A 403 -5.78 -27.07 -9.13
N ASN A 404 -4.94 -26.66 -8.18
CA ASN A 404 -5.32 -26.46 -6.78
C ASN A 404 -5.84 -25.02 -6.50
N HIS A 405 -5.71 -24.08 -7.43
CA HIS A 405 -6.20 -22.73 -7.27
C HIS A 405 -7.72 -22.70 -7.55
N VAL A 406 -8.46 -22.11 -6.64
CA VAL A 406 -9.91 -22.02 -6.74
C VAL A 406 -10.34 -20.62 -7.21
N ASN A 407 -9.55 -19.60 -6.89
CA ASN A 407 -9.82 -18.20 -7.20
C ASN A 407 -8.50 -17.40 -7.33
N LEU A 408 -8.55 -16.08 -7.54
CA LEU A 408 -7.35 -15.25 -7.74
C LEU A 408 -6.49 -15.08 -6.48
N TRP A 409 -6.96 -15.48 -5.29
CA TRP A 409 -6.20 -15.34 -4.04
C TRP A 409 -4.83 -16.02 -4.09
N ASP A 410 -4.78 -17.20 -4.72
CA ASP A 410 -3.56 -18.01 -4.82
C ASP A 410 -2.73 -17.72 -6.08
N VAL A 411 -3.14 -16.76 -6.91
CA VAL A 411 -2.45 -16.44 -8.17
C VAL A 411 -1.26 -15.51 -7.90
N PRO A 412 -0.02 -15.94 -8.23
CA PRO A 412 1.18 -15.18 -7.90
C PRO A 412 1.42 -13.98 -8.82
N ASN A 413 1.03 -14.06 -10.10
CA ASN A 413 1.32 -13.06 -11.14
C ASN A 413 0.19 -12.02 -11.30
N LEU A 414 -0.42 -11.60 -10.19
CA LEU A 414 -1.23 -10.39 -10.16
C LEU A 414 -0.29 -9.18 -10.08
N LEU A 415 -0.40 -8.27 -11.04
CA LEU A 415 0.31 -7.00 -11.07
C LEU A 415 -0.60 -5.92 -10.48
N LEU A 416 -0.32 -5.50 -9.26
CA LEU A 416 -1.22 -4.71 -8.43
C LEU A 416 -0.58 -3.42 -7.96
N GLN A 417 -1.40 -2.40 -7.74
CA GLN A 417 -1.04 -1.18 -7.03
C GLN A 417 -2.04 -0.88 -5.91
N LYS A 418 -1.68 0.03 -5.01
CA LYS A 418 -2.55 0.49 -3.93
C LYS A 418 -3.77 1.23 -4.50
N ILE A 419 -4.89 1.18 -3.80
CA ILE A 419 -6.03 2.06 -4.05
C ILE A 419 -5.65 3.44 -3.54
N PRO A 420 -5.79 4.52 -4.36
CA PRO A 420 -5.28 5.85 -4.01
C PRO A 420 -6.21 6.64 -3.07
N THR A 421 -7.50 6.31 -3.06
CA THR A 421 -8.54 6.94 -2.25
C THR A 421 -9.85 6.16 -2.32
N ASP A 422 -10.89 6.62 -1.66
CA ASP A 422 -12.19 5.93 -1.58
C ASP A 422 -13.13 6.18 -2.78
N SER A 423 -12.76 7.04 -3.73
CA SER A 423 -13.58 7.35 -4.91
C SER A 423 -12.72 7.74 -6.10
N PHE A 424 -12.68 6.91 -7.14
CA PHE A 424 -11.91 7.15 -8.36
C PHE A 424 -12.42 6.27 -9.52
N THR A 425 -11.89 6.53 -10.70
CA THR A 425 -12.08 5.68 -11.88
C THR A 425 -10.72 5.14 -12.34
N ALA A 426 -10.62 3.82 -12.57
CA ALA A 426 -9.45 3.24 -13.23
C ALA A 426 -9.85 2.63 -14.58
N THR A 427 -9.08 2.94 -15.61
CA THR A 427 -9.32 2.47 -16.98
C THR A 427 -8.02 1.93 -17.57
N THR A 428 -8.10 0.87 -18.36
CA THR A 428 -6.97 0.28 -19.08
C THR A 428 -7.37 -0.20 -20.46
N ALA A 429 -6.43 -0.19 -21.39
CA ALA A 429 -6.61 -0.69 -22.75
C ALA A 429 -5.86 -2.01 -22.92
N VAL A 430 -6.55 -3.08 -23.31
CA VAL A 430 -5.98 -4.42 -23.43
C VAL A 430 -6.24 -5.07 -24.78
N LYS A 431 -5.27 -5.86 -25.24
CA LYS A 431 -5.40 -6.81 -26.37
C LYS A 431 -5.02 -8.20 -25.86
N LEU A 432 -5.77 -9.22 -26.19
CA LEU A 432 -5.48 -10.59 -25.81
C LEU A 432 -5.15 -11.44 -27.04
N ARG A 433 -4.01 -12.11 -26.99
CA ARG A 433 -3.65 -13.15 -27.94
C ARG A 433 -3.60 -14.51 -27.22
N SER A 434 -4.61 -15.33 -27.48
CA SER A 434 -4.66 -16.69 -26.97
C SER A 434 -3.98 -17.67 -27.93
N ARG A 435 -3.44 -18.75 -27.39
CA ARG A 435 -2.82 -19.83 -28.16
C ARG A 435 -3.54 -21.16 -27.99
N GLU A 436 -4.86 -21.19 -28.10
CA GLU A 436 -5.71 -22.39 -28.00
C GLU A 436 -6.16 -22.76 -26.56
N GLY A 437 -6.02 -21.84 -25.60
CA GLY A 437 -6.47 -22.04 -24.24
C GLY A 437 -7.69 -21.20 -23.89
N GLU A 438 -8.09 -21.25 -22.65
CA GLU A 438 -9.02 -20.30 -22.04
C GLU A 438 -8.25 -19.17 -21.35
N ASP A 439 -7.23 -18.59 -22.08
CA ASP A 439 -6.45 -17.48 -21.55
C ASP A 439 -7.37 -16.29 -21.26
N ARG A 440 -7.12 -15.60 -20.15
CA ARG A 440 -7.82 -14.37 -19.78
C ARG A 440 -6.88 -13.29 -19.27
N VAL A 441 -7.14 -12.03 -19.69
CA VAL A 441 -6.54 -10.81 -19.13
C VAL A 441 -7.64 -10.01 -18.46
N GLY A 442 -7.36 -9.40 -17.31
CA GLY A 442 -8.40 -8.64 -16.60
C GLY A 442 -7.89 -7.47 -15.78
N LEU A 443 -8.84 -6.54 -15.55
CA LEU A 443 -8.79 -5.51 -14.53
C LEU A 443 -9.44 -6.06 -13.27
N VAL A 444 -8.74 -5.98 -12.13
CA VAL A 444 -9.21 -6.51 -10.84
C VAL A 444 -9.13 -5.44 -9.76
N VAL A 445 -10.12 -5.41 -8.87
CA VAL A 445 -10.02 -4.80 -7.54
C VAL A 445 -9.97 -5.95 -6.56
N PHE A 446 -8.80 -6.13 -5.92
CA PHE A 446 -8.38 -7.36 -5.26
C PHE A 446 -8.29 -7.19 -3.75
N GLY A 447 -9.00 -8.04 -3.04
CA GLY A 447 -8.97 -8.21 -1.58
C GLY A 447 -9.51 -9.57 -1.21
N ASN A 448 -9.87 -9.80 0.04
CA ASN A 448 -10.51 -11.05 0.45
C ASN A 448 -11.89 -11.22 -0.22
N ASP A 449 -12.62 -10.13 -0.38
CA ASP A 449 -13.69 -10.03 -1.36
C ASP A 449 -13.17 -9.22 -2.54
N TYR A 450 -13.24 -9.76 -3.75
CA TYR A 450 -12.76 -9.09 -4.95
C TYR A 450 -13.75 -9.14 -6.10
N ALA A 451 -13.55 -8.26 -7.08
CA ALA A 451 -14.29 -8.28 -8.34
C ALA A 451 -13.33 -7.99 -9.51
N ALA A 452 -13.62 -8.58 -10.66
CA ALA A 452 -12.81 -8.43 -11.87
C ALA A 452 -13.66 -8.43 -13.14
N LEU A 453 -13.19 -7.67 -14.14
CA LEU A 453 -13.67 -7.72 -15.51
C LEU A 453 -12.53 -8.20 -16.40
N SER A 454 -12.76 -9.25 -17.19
CA SER A 454 -11.75 -9.84 -18.04
C SER A 454 -12.19 -10.03 -19.49
N LEU A 455 -11.22 -9.90 -20.39
CA LEU A 455 -11.29 -10.40 -21.75
C LEU A 455 -10.74 -11.84 -21.77
N LYS A 456 -11.57 -12.81 -22.19
CA LYS A 456 -11.28 -14.23 -22.16
C LYS A 456 -11.48 -14.85 -23.54
N PHE A 457 -10.60 -15.75 -23.94
CA PHE A 457 -10.79 -16.58 -25.13
C PHE A 457 -11.35 -17.93 -24.73
N LYS A 458 -12.50 -18.33 -25.31
CA LYS A 458 -13.15 -19.61 -25.01
C LYS A 458 -13.97 -20.11 -26.22
N ALA A 459 -13.82 -21.39 -26.57
CA ALA A 459 -14.56 -22.03 -27.66
C ALA A 459 -14.48 -21.27 -28.99
N GLY A 460 -13.32 -20.70 -29.32
CA GLY A 460 -13.12 -19.97 -30.59
C GLY A 460 -13.65 -18.54 -30.60
N LEU A 461 -14.13 -18.02 -29.48
CA LEU A 461 -14.69 -16.67 -29.35
C LEU A 461 -14.02 -15.91 -28.19
N PHE A 462 -14.00 -14.58 -28.28
CA PHE A 462 -13.64 -13.70 -27.17
C PHE A 462 -14.89 -13.32 -26.38
N TRP A 463 -14.75 -13.30 -25.07
CA TRP A 463 -15.81 -13.01 -24.12
C TRP A 463 -15.35 -11.94 -23.13
N LEU A 464 -16.25 -11.04 -22.76
CA LEU A 464 -16.11 -10.23 -21.56
C LEU A 464 -16.82 -10.95 -20.42
N GLU A 465 -16.08 -11.26 -19.37
CA GLU A 465 -16.62 -11.90 -18.16
C GLU A 465 -16.43 -11.01 -16.95
N HIS A 466 -17.52 -10.65 -16.28
CA HIS A 466 -17.50 -9.99 -14.97
C HIS A 466 -17.71 -11.03 -13.88
N VAL A 467 -16.77 -11.10 -12.94
CA VAL A 467 -16.79 -12.05 -11.83
C VAL A 467 -16.61 -11.34 -10.49
N SER A 468 -17.08 -11.96 -9.42
CA SER A 468 -16.66 -11.63 -8.05
C SER A 468 -16.39 -12.90 -7.25
N CYS A 469 -15.61 -12.75 -6.19
CA CYS A 469 -15.38 -13.78 -5.20
C CYS A 469 -15.51 -13.16 -3.82
N GLN A 470 -16.29 -13.78 -2.95
CA GLN A 470 -16.39 -13.41 -1.54
C GLN A 470 -15.64 -14.44 -0.70
N GLN A 471 -14.93 -13.98 0.34
CA GLN A 471 -14.14 -14.84 1.22
C GLN A 471 -13.13 -15.70 0.42
N ALA A 472 -12.39 -15.06 -0.48
CA ALA A 472 -11.44 -15.73 -1.37
C ALA A 472 -10.37 -16.52 -0.59
N MET A 473 -9.97 -16.01 0.56
CA MET A 473 -9.03 -16.65 1.50
C MET A 473 -9.52 -18.02 1.98
N GLU A 474 -10.84 -18.22 2.05
CA GLU A 474 -11.47 -19.49 2.45
C GLU A 474 -11.62 -20.49 1.28
N GLY A 475 -11.07 -20.17 0.10
CA GLY A 475 -11.15 -21.01 -1.08
C GLY A 475 -12.53 -21.02 -1.75
N THR A 476 -13.28 -19.94 -1.63
CA THR A 476 -14.58 -19.77 -2.32
C THR A 476 -14.37 -19.62 -3.82
N GLN A 477 -15.28 -20.16 -4.63
CA GLN A 477 -15.24 -20.05 -6.08
C GLN A 477 -15.72 -18.68 -6.59
N GLU A 478 -15.18 -18.26 -7.73
CA GLU A 478 -15.69 -17.09 -8.46
C GLU A 478 -17.14 -17.29 -8.91
N VAL A 479 -17.92 -16.22 -8.80
CA VAL A 479 -19.30 -16.14 -9.31
C VAL A 479 -19.29 -15.27 -10.56
N ILE A 480 -19.72 -15.83 -11.69
CA ILE A 480 -19.89 -15.09 -12.95
C ILE A 480 -21.22 -14.32 -12.88
N HIS A 481 -21.17 -12.99 -13.01
CA HIS A 481 -22.35 -12.12 -13.02
C HIS A 481 -22.79 -11.72 -14.43
N ALA A 482 -21.85 -11.70 -15.38
CA ALA A 482 -22.12 -11.45 -16.78
C ALA A 482 -21.07 -12.11 -17.65
N SER A 483 -21.50 -12.60 -18.81
CA SER A 483 -20.62 -13.16 -19.84
C SER A 483 -21.18 -12.70 -21.20
N LEU A 484 -20.40 -11.84 -21.89
CA LEU A 484 -20.80 -11.21 -23.15
C LEU A 484 -19.85 -11.64 -24.26
N PRO A 485 -20.34 -12.33 -25.34
CA PRO A 485 -19.52 -12.66 -26.48
C PRO A 485 -19.18 -11.39 -27.28
N LEU A 486 -17.91 -11.20 -27.61
CA LEU A 486 -17.49 -10.19 -28.58
C LEU A 486 -17.49 -10.82 -29.97
N GLN A 487 -18.29 -10.28 -30.87
CA GLN A 487 -18.37 -10.76 -32.25
C GLN A 487 -17.03 -10.53 -32.95
N PRO A 488 -16.45 -11.54 -33.63
CA PRO A 488 -15.36 -11.30 -34.56
C PRO A 488 -15.82 -10.32 -35.65
N ASP A 489 -14.92 -9.42 -36.08
CA ASP A 489 -15.20 -8.58 -37.24
C ASP A 489 -15.54 -9.49 -38.42
N ALA A 490 -16.71 -9.29 -39.03
CA ALA A 490 -17.28 -10.16 -40.11
C ALA A 490 -16.37 -10.33 -41.35
N ARG A 491 -15.17 -9.72 -41.34
CA ARG A 491 -14.15 -9.78 -42.38
C ARG A 491 -13.13 -10.92 -42.25
N PHE A 492 -13.18 -11.70 -41.16
CA PHE A 492 -12.25 -12.81 -40.94
C PHE A 492 -12.97 -14.15 -40.94
N GLU A 493 -12.75 -14.94 -41.99
CA GLU A 493 -13.31 -16.29 -42.19
C GLU A 493 -12.65 -17.37 -41.30
N ILE A 494 -11.60 -17.07 -40.56
CA ILE A 494 -10.90 -18.00 -39.66
C ILE A 494 -10.99 -17.44 -38.25
N PRO A 495 -11.31 -18.25 -37.22
CA PRO A 495 -11.22 -17.83 -35.82
C PRO A 495 -9.80 -17.32 -35.53
N SER A 496 -9.62 -16.00 -35.46
CA SER A 496 -8.35 -15.41 -35.11
C SER A 496 -8.08 -15.73 -33.63
N LEU A 497 -6.91 -16.28 -33.33
CA LEU A 497 -6.44 -16.48 -31.94
C LEU A 497 -6.07 -15.16 -31.26
N ALA A 498 -6.16 -14.03 -31.98
CA ALA A 498 -5.88 -12.70 -31.48
C ALA A 498 -7.12 -11.82 -31.62
N PHE A 499 -7.47 -11.09 -30.59
CA PHE A 499 -8.40 -9.97 -30.67
C PHE A 499 -7.59 -8.72 -31.02
N GLU A 500 -7.61 -8.34 -32.30
CA GLU A 500 -6.74 -7.26 -32.84
C GLU A 500 -7.19 -5.85 -32.42
N LYS A 501 -8.42 -5.70 -31.90
CA LYS A 501 -8.93 -4.44 -31.38
C LYS A 501 -8.61 -4.31 -29.91
N GLU A 502 -8.37 -3.08 -29.49
CA GLU A 502 -8.33 -2.76 -28.07
C GLU A 502 -9.70 -2.92 -27.43
N VAL A 503 -9.69 -3.47 -26.22
CA VAL A 503 -10.85 -3.48 -25.33
C VAL A 503 -10.48 -2.64 -24.13
N TYR A 504 -11.32 -1.66 -23.83
CA TYR A 504 -11.13 -0.77 -22.70
C TYR A 504 -11.93 -1.33 -21.53
N LEU A 505 -11.23 -1.66 -20.44
CA LEU A 505 -11.81 -2.13 -19.20
C LEU A 505 -11.77 -1.00 -18.20
N ARG A 506 -12.88 -0.74 -17.53
CA ARG A 506 -13.01 0.35 -16.55
C ARG A 506 -13.66 -0.16 -15.28
N VAL A 507 -13.19 0.33 -14.15
CA VAL A 507 -13.85 0.24 -12.85
C VAL A 507 -14.08 1.64 -12.30
N VAL A 508 -15.30 1.91 -11.85
CA VAL A 508 -15.62 3.05 -10.98
C VAL A 508 -15.63 2.51 -9.56
N PHE A 509 -14.69 2.99 -8.77
CA PHE A 509 -14.58 2.68 -7.35
C PHE A 509 -15.29 3.76 -6.55
N MET A 510 -16.09 3.37 -5.59
CA MET A 510 -16.94 4.25 -4.80
C MET A 510 -16.78 3.96 -3.32
N ALA A 511 -17.02 4.97 -2.48
CA ALA A 511 -16.98 4.85 -1.03
C ALA A 511 -17.73 3.61 -0.53
N GLY A 512 -17.17 2.99 0.53
CA GLY A 512 -17.68 1.74 1.07
C GLY A 512 -17.19 0.49 0.33
N GLY A 513 -16.12 0.62 -0.50
CA GLY A 513 -15.52 -0.48 -1.26
C GLY A 513 -16.41 -0.99 -2.39
N LEU A 514 -17.28 -0.16 -2.95
CA LEU A 514 -18.17 -0.54 -4.04
C LEU A 514 -17.48 -0.35 -5.39
N CYS A 515 -17.64 -1.34 -6.30
CA CYS A 515 -17.05 -1.36 -7.62
C CYS A 515 -18.11 -1.58 -8.68
N GLN A 516 -18.17 -0.72 -9.70
CA GLN A 516 -18.96 -0.92 -10.90
C GLN A 516 -18.01 -1.03 -12.10
N PHE A 517 -18.06 -2.17 -12.78
CA PHE A 517 -17.28 -2.39 -13.99
C PHE A 517 -18.04 -1.99 -15.24
N SER A 518 -17.30 -1.54 -16.25
CA SER A 518 -17.79 -1.23 -17.59
C SER A 518 -16.72 -1.51 -18.63
N TYR A 519 -17.11 -1.61 -19.88
CA TYR A 519 -16.21 -1.80 -21.02
C TYR A 519 -16.54 -0.85 -22.17
N SER A 520 -15.56 -0.63 -23.02
CA SER A 520 -15.73 0.10 -24.29
C SER A 520 -14.94 -0.59 -25.41
N LEU A 521 -15.36 -0.39 -26.65
CA LEU A 521 -14.63 -0.80 -27.87
C LEU A 521 -14.09 0.39 -28.67
N ASP A 522 -14.31 1.62 -28.19
CA ASP A 522 -13.93 2.87 -28.86
C ASP A 522 -13.31 3.91 -27.89
N ASN A 523 -13.19 3.57 -26.60
CA ASN A 523 -12.76 4.47 -25.53
C ASN A 523 -13.62 5.75 -25.35
N VAL A 524 -14.83 5.75 -25.86
CA VAL A 524 -15.74 6.91 -25.79
C VAL A 524 -17.00 6.54 -25.02
N VAL A 525 -17.67 5.46 -25.45
CA VAL A 525 -18.90 4.99 -24.82
C VAL A 525 -18.60 3.76 -23.98
N PHE A 526 -18.80 3.88 -22.67
CA PHE A 526 -18.62 2.79 -21.71
C PHE A 526 -19.97 2.18 -21.33
N SER A 527 -20.12 0.89 -21.57
CA SER A 527 -21.30 0.11 -21.22
C SER A 527 -21.08 -0.61 -19.90
N PRO A 528 -21.91 -0.39 -18.86
CA PRO A 528 -21.83 -1.16 -17.62
C PRO A 528 -22.01 -2.65 -17.89
N ILE A 529 -21.29 -3.50 -17.15
CA ILE A 529 -21.37 -4.95 -17.23
C ILE A 529 -21.45 -5.58 -15.85
N GLY A 530 -22.33 -6.56 -15.68
CA GLY A 530 -22.55 -7.24 -14.41
C GLY A 530 -23.27 -6.37 -13.38
N LYS A 531 -22.93 -6.54 -12.12
CA LYS A 531 -23.55 -5.81 -10.99
C LYS A 531 -22.48 -5.05 -10.19
N VAL A 532 -22.92 -4.09 -9.37
CA VAL A 532 -22.06 -3.49 -8.34
C VAL A 532 -21.63 -4.58 -7.36
N CYS A 533 -20.33 -4.69 -7.11
CA CYS A 533 -19.74 -5.58 -6.14
C CYS A 533 -19.11 -4.78 -5.01
N ARG A 534 -19.07 -5.37 -3.81
CA ARG A 534 -18.30 -4.84 -2.69
C ARG A 534 -16.99 -5.62 -2.61
N VAL A 535 -15.89 -4.92 -2.40
CA VAL A 535 -14.58 -5.48 -2.10
C VAL A 535 -14.21 -5.21 -0.66
N SER A 536 -13.35 -6.05 -0.08
CA SER A 536 -12.85 -5.91 1.28
C SER A 536 -11.33 -5.89 1.31
N LYS A 537 -10.77 -5.53 2.47
CA LYS A 537 -9.31 -5.59 2.67
C LYS A 537 -8.76 -7.01 2.46
N GLY A 538 -7.48 -7.10 2.11
CA GLY A 538 -6.71 -8.33 2.13
C GLY A 538 -6.27 -8.71 3.55
N ARG A 539 -5.28 -9.61 3.65
CA ARG A 539 -4.72 -9.98 4.96
C ARG A 539 -3.70 -8.93 5.41
N TRP A 540 -4.05 -8.11 6.38
CA TRP A 540 -3.26 -6.98 6.91
C TRP A 540 -2.98 -5.83 5.93
N VAL A 541 -3.57 -5.85 4.74
CA VAL A 541 -3.41 -4.83 3.69
C VAL A 541 -4.77 -4.37 3.20
N GLY A 542 -4.85 -3.16 2.66
CA GLY A 542 -6.01 -2.69 1.93
C GLY A 542 -6.28 -3.52 0.67
N ALA A 543 -7.43 -3.31 0.07
CA ALA A 543 -7.66 -3.79 -1.28
C ALA A 543 -6.68 -3.12 -2.25
N LYS A 544 -6.36 -3.79 -3.35
CA LYS A 544 -5.47 -3.31 -4.41
C LYS A 544 -6.21 -3.34 -5.74
N MET A 545 -5.73 -2.60 -6.71
CA MET A 545 -6.24 -2.67 -8.08
C MET A 545 -5.12 -3.04 -9.04
N GLY A 546 -5.46 -3.63 -10.18
CA GLY A 546 -4.44 -3.92 -11.17
C GLY A 546 -4.85 -4.94 -12.22
N LEU A 547 -3.85 -5.61 -12.74
CA LEU A 547 -3.92 -6.42 -13.95
C LEU A 547 -3.50 -7.86 -13.66
N TYR A 548 -4.01 -8.77 -14.47
CA TYR A 548 -3.53 -10.16 -14.47
C TYR A 548 -3.69 -10.77 -15.86
N CYS A 549 -2.83 -11.75 -16.18
CA CYS A 549 -2.95 -12.60 -17.36
C CYS A 549 -2.70 -14.05 -16.96
N ILE A 550 -3.70 -14.92 -17.16
CA ILE A 550 -3.65 -16.32 -16.72
C ILE A 550 -4.19 -17.25 -17.79
N ALA A 551 -3.70 -18.48 -17.74
CA ALA A 551 -4.09 -19.58 -18.62
C ALA A 551 -4.69 -20.74 -17.81
N PRO A 552 -5.54 -21.58 -18.39
CA PRO A 552 -6.07 -22.76 -17.71
C PRO A 552 -4.97 -23.73 -17.29
N PRO A 553 -5.24 -24.64 -16.34
CA PRO A 553 -4.26 -25.63 -15.90
C PRO A 553 -3.63 -26.41 -17.07
N LYS A 554 -2.33 -26.59 -17.03
CA LYS A 554 -1.56 -27.27 -18.08
C LYS A 554 -2.07 -28.67 -18.42
N SER A 555 -2.63 -29.38 -17.44
CA SER A 555 -3.23 -30.69 -17.59
C SER A 555 -4.46 -30.70 -18.50
N ILE A 556 -5.14 -29.56 -18.67
CA ILE A 556 -6.36 -29.42 -19.46
C ILE A 556 -6.02 -29.05 -20.91
N SER A 557 -5.00 -28.22 -21.13
CA SER A 557 -4.75 -27.64 -22.45
C SER A 557 -3.62 -28.34 -23.23
N GLY A 558 -2.56 -28.81 -22.59
CA GLY A 558 -1.35 -29.33 -23.27
C GLY A 558 -0.68 -28.34 -24.24
N LYS A 559 -1.13 -27.09 -24.26
CA LYS A 559 -0.93 -26.10 -25.31
C LYS A 559 -0.11 -24.91 -24.81
N GLU A 560 0.43 -24.13 -25.73
CA GLU A 560 1.20 -22.93 -25.38
C GLU A 560 0.32 -21.84 -24.79
N LYS A 561 0.86 -21.09 -23.82
CA LYS A 561 0.21 -19.94 -23.17
C LYS A 561 0.11 -18.76 -24.14
N GLY A 562 -0.97 -17.98 -24.01
CA GLY A 562 -1.13 -16.69 -24.65
C GLY A 562 -0.44 -15.55 -23.90
N TRP A 563 -0.73 -14.35 -24.33
CA TRP A 563 -0.30 -13.11 -23.66
C TRP A 563 -1.31 -11.99 -23.90
N ALA A 564 -1.21 -10.95 -23.11
CA ALA A 564 -1.94 -9.71 -23.34
C ALA A 564 -0.97 -8.54 -23.50
N ASP A 565 -1.29 -7.61 -24.38
CA ASP A 565 -0.64 -6.33 -24.50
C ASP A 565 -1.54 -5.27 -23.84
N VAL A 566 -1.01 -4.53 -22.91
CA VAL A 566 -1.66 -3.44 -22.17
C VAL A 566 -1.01 -2.14 -22.61
N ASP A 567 -1.81 -1.23 -23.19
CA ASP A 567 -1.30 0.02 -23.76
C ASP A 567 -1.05 1.06 -22.66
N TRP A 568 -1.99 1.19 -21.72
CA TRP A 568 -1.90 2.12 -20.59
C TRP A 568 -2.84 1.71 -19.46
N PHE A 569 -2.59 2.29 -18.29
CA PHE A 569 -3.44 2.23 -17.11
C PHE A 569 -3.60 3.66 -16.54
N VAL A 570 -4.82 4.18 -16.47
CA VAL A 570 -5.10 5.56 -16.05
C VAL A 570 -6.05 5.55 -14.87
N VAL A 571 -5.75 6.37 -13.87
CA VAL A 571 -6.57 6.68 -12.70
C VAL A 571 -6.98 8.14 -12.76
N ASP A 572 -8.34 8.38 -12.68
CA ASP A 572 -8.97 9.69 -12.75
C ASP A 572 -9.99 9.89 -11.62
#